data_e7bb85ffff62e84c01dc912f346a3c33
#
_entry.id   e7bb85ffff62e84c01dc912f346a3c33
#
_cell.length_a   1.000
_cell.length_b   1.000
_cell.length_c   1.000
_cell.angle_alpha   90.00
_cell.angle_beta   90.00
_cell.angle_gamma   90.00
#
_symmetry.space_group_name_H-M   'P 1'
#
loop_
_entity.id
_entity.type
_entity.pdbx_description
1 polymer ?
#
loop_
_entity_poly.entity_id
_entity_poly.type
_entity_poly.pdbx_seq_one_letter_code
_entity_poly.pdbx_strand_id
1 'polypeptide(L)'
;MNEKIPGTRWLRIIAPVLIACIISFMDRVNISFALPGGMESDLGITSQMAGVASGIFFIGYLFLQIPGGRIAVHGSGKRFIAWSLLAWAIVSIATGFVTHEYQLLALRFILGVSEGGMLPVVLTMVSNWFPEKEIGRANAFVMMFAPLGGMLTAPVSGAIISALDWRWLFIIEGLLSLVVLTVWWLMISDRPEEARWLPEREREYLITALTAEREARRSEAPVSNAPVREVFRNSGLMKLVLLNFFYQTGDYGYTLWLPTILKNLTGANMA
;
A
#
# COMPACT_ATOMS: atom_id res chain seq x y z
N MET A 1 32.27 -1.99 -26.17
CA MET A 1 31.38 -0.79 -26.09
C MET A 1 30.28 -1.11 -25.09
N ASN A 2 30.32 -0.45 -23.92
CA ASN A 2 29.25 -0.58 -22.91
C ASN A 2 28.06 0.29 -23.37
N GLU A 3 27.27 -0.20 -24.32
CA GLU A 3 26.04 0.50 -24.68
C GLU A 3 25.05 0.41 -23.53
N LYS A 4 24.61 1.56 -23.05
CA LYS A 4 23.65 1.67 -21.96
C LYS A 4 22.35 0.95 -22.36
N ILE A 5 21.95 -0.02 -21.55
CA ILE A 5 20.64 -0.67 -21.70
C ILE A 5 19.56 0.39 -21.41
N PRO A 6 18.54 0.51 -22.26
CA PRO A 6 17.43 1.43 -21.99
C PRO A 6 16.81 1.19 -20.63
N GLY A 7 16.35 2.21 -19.97
CA GLY A 7 15.75 2.14 -18.64
C GLY A 7 14.24 2.41 -18.63
N THR A 8 13.55 2.07 -19.70
CA THR A 8 12.12 2.36 -19.89
C THR A 8 11.24 1.76 -18.79
N ARG A 9 11.64 0.58 -18.27
CA ARG A 9 10.96 -0.09 -17.15
C ARG A 9 10.89 0.73 -15.87
N TRP A 10 11.92 1.53 -15.60
CA TRP A 10 11.96 2.34 -14.38
C TRP A 10 10.75 3.28 -14.29
N LEU A 11 10.46 4.01 -15.35
CA LEU A 11 9.31 4.91 -15.36
C LEU A 11 7.98 4.15 -15.49
N ARG A 12 7.95 3.12 -16.35
CA ARG A 12 6.71 2.38 -16.65
C ARG A 12 6.22 1.47 -15.52
N ILE A 13 7.13 0.98 -14.68
CA ILE A 13 6.80 0.10 -13.56
C ILE A 13 6.84 0.84 -12.23
N ILE A 14 7.94 1.54 -11.92
CA ILE A 14 8.12 2.17 -10.60
C ILE A 14 7.13 3.32 -10.39
N ALA A 15 6.90 4.18 -11.39
CA ALA A 15 6.03 5.34 -11.18
C ALA A 15 4.56 4.94 -10.86
N PRO A 16 3.87 4.06 -11.64
CA PRO A 16 2.53 3.63 -11.28
C PRO A 16 2.47 2.87 -9.95
N VAL A 17 3.47 2.04 -9.67
CA VAL A 17 3.59 1.32 -8.40
C VAL A 17 3.70 2.31 -7.24
N LEU A 18 4.60 3.28 -7.34
CA LEU A 18 4.79 4.30 -6.31
C LEU A 18 3.52 5.13 -6.08
N ILE A 19 2.87 5.57 -7.17
CA ILE A 19 1.62 6.33 -7.08
C ILE A 19 0.53 5.50 -6.38
N ALA A 20 0.34 4.24 -6.79
CA ALA A 20 -0.64 3.36 -6.16
C ALA A 20 -0.35 3.15 -4.66
N CYS A 21 0.92 2.98 -4.28
CA CYS A 21 1.33 2.86 -2.88
C CYS A 21 1.13 4.16 -2.09
N ILE A 22 1.37 5.33 -2.69
CA ILE A 22 1.13 6.64 -2.06
C ILE A 22 -0.37 6.80 -1.76
N ILE A 23 -1.24 6.53 -2.74
CA ILE A 23 -2.69 6.66 -2.56
C ILE A 23 -3.19 5.68 -1.49
N SER A 24 -2.74 4.40 -1.52
CA SER A 24 -3.06 3.45 -0.46
C SER A 24 -2.62 3.93 0.94
N PHE A 25 -1.45 4.56 1.04
CA PHE A 25 -0.99 5.13 2.31
C PHE A 25 -1.86 6.30 2.76
N MET A 26 -2.25 7.20 1.85
CA MET A 26 -3.13 8.33 2.14
C MET A 26 -4.50 7.84 2.64
N ASP A 27 -5.13 6.90 1.93
CA ASP A 27 -6.42 6.29 2.28
C ASP A 27 -6.41 5.60 3.66
N ARG A 28 -5.25 5.05 4.04
CA ARG A 28 -5.05 4.44 5.36
C ARG A 28 -5.06 5.45 6.49
N VAL A 29 -4.41 6.60 6.30
CA VAL A 29 -4.19 7.59 7.36
C VAL A 29 -5.16 8.76 7.31
N ASN A 30 -5.97 8.93 6.27
CA ASN A 30 -6.94 10.01 6.10
C ASN A 30 -7.94 10.13 7.25
N ILE A 31 -8.30 9.01 7.89
CA ILE A 31 -9.19 8.98 9.05
C ILE A 31 -8.65 9.84 10.21
N SER A 32 -7.33 9.93 10.35
CA SER A 32 -6.71 10.75 11.42
C SER A 32 -6.98 12.24 11.26
N PHE A 33 -7.27 12.68 10.04
CA PHE A 33 -7.68 14.06 9.72
C PHE A 33 -9.21 14.20 9.71
N ALA A 34 -9.93 13.20 9.23
CA ALA A 34 -11.39 13.21 9.16
C ALA A 34 -12.04 13.24 10.55
N LEU A 35 -11.53 12.46 11.51
CA LEU A 35 -12.05 12.40 12.88
C LEU A 35 -12.08 13.80 13.52
N PRO A 36 -10.95 14.50 13.73
CA PRO A 36 -10.96 15.85 14.27
C PRO A 36 -11.54 16.87 13.28
N GLY A 37 -11.64 16.56 11.99
CA GLY A 37 -12.19 17.40 10.94
C GLY A 37 -13.72 17.47 10.88
N GLY A 38 -14.43 16.93 11.89
CA GLY A 38 -15.88 16.99 11.98
C GLY A 38 -16.58 15.63 12.05
N MET A 39 -15.91 14.54 11.63
CA MET A 39 -16.49 13.20 11.63
C MET A 39 -16.92 12.75 13.04
N GLU A 40 -16.13 13.04 14.09
CA GLU A 40 -16.45 12.70 15.47
C GLU A 40 -17.77 13.33 15.92
N SER A 41 -17.97 14.62 15.63
CA SER A 41 -19.18 15.36 15.99
C SER A 41 -20.40 14.89 15.19
N ASP A 42 -20.24 14.65 13.89
CA ASP A 42 -21.32 14.28 12.98
C ASP A 42 -21.88 12.88 13.25
N LEU A 43 -21.00 11.94 13.59
CA LEU A 43 -21.35 10.54 13.84
C LEU A 43 -21.52 10.22 15.34
N GLY A 44 -21.28 11.18 16.22
CA GLY A 44 -21.32 10.97 17.68
C GLY A 44 -20.24 9.99 18.17
N ILE A 45 -19.08 9.95 17.52
CA ILE A 45 -17.99 8.99 17.82
C ILE A 45 -17.25 9.42 19.08
N THR A 46 -17.14 8.50 20.04
CA THR A 46 -16.29 8.70 21.22
C THR A 46 -14.81 8.47 20.86
N SER A 47 -13.88 9.01 21.65
CA SER A 47 -12.43 8.79 21.45
C SER A 47 -12.07 7.30 21.48
N GLN A 48 -12.81 6.49 22.27
CA GLN A 48 -12.61 5.03 22.28
C GLN A 48 -13.01 4.41 20.95
N MET A 49 -14.16 4.80 20.38
CA MET A 49 -14.64 4.30 19.10
C MET A 49 -13.73 4.77 17.94
N ALA A 50 -13.19 6.00 18.00
CA ALA A 50 -12.19 6.51 17.07
C ALA A 50 -10.93 5.63 17.05
N GLY A 51 -10.47 5.19 18.22
CA GLY A 51 -9.37 4.22 18.34
C GLY A 51 -9.70 2.87 17.72
N VAL A 52 -10.93 2.34 17.95
CA VAL A 52 -11.39 1.09 17.33
C VAL A 52 -11.48 1.24 15.81
N ALA A 53 -12.04 2.35 15.30
CA ALA A 53 -12.13 2.60 13.85
C ALA A 53 -10.76 2.69 13.18
N SER A 54 -9.77 3.24 13.86
CA SER A 54 -8.39 3.29 13.38
C SER A 54 -7.71 1.91 13.41
N GLY A 55 -7.97 1.11 14.44
CA GLY A 55 -7.34 -0.20 14.65
C GLY A 55 -7.94 -1.34 13.83
N ILE A 56 -9.26 -1.33 13.61
CA ILE A 56 -9.98 -2.43 12.92
C ILE A 56 -9.52 -2.61 11.47
N PHE A 57 -9.04 -1.55 10.84
CA PHE A 57 -8.40 -1.58 9.54
C PHE A 57 -7.25 -2.60 9.51
N PHE A 58 -6.36 -2.58 10.50
CA PHE A 58 -5.21 -3.48 10.55
C PHE A 58 -5.60 -4.94 10.75
N ILE A 59 -6.71 -5.21 11.44
CA ILE A 59 -7.27 -6.57 11.53
C ILE A 59 -7.69 -7.05 10.14
N GLY A 60 -8.41 -6.23 9.38
CA GLY A 60 -8.76 -6.53 7.98
C GLY A 60 -7.53 -6.71 7.10
N TYR A 61 -6.54 -5.86 7.27
CA TYR A 61 -5.29 -5.86 6.49
C TYR A 61 -4.50 -7.18 6.59
N LEU A 62 -4.57 -7.87 7.73
CA LEU A 62 -3.90 -9.16 7.91
C LEU A 62 -4.47 -10.28 7.03
N PHE A 63 -5.75 -10.22 6.63
CA PHE A 63 -6.41 -11.32 5.91
C PHE A 63 -5.78 -11.61 4.54
N LEU A 64 -5.36 -10.61 3.80
CA LEU A 64 -4.79 -10.78 2.46
C LEU A 64 -3.26 -10.71 2.39
N GLN A 65 -2.56 -10.52 3.51
CA GLN A 65 -1.08 -10.49 3.52
C GLN A 65 -0.47 -11.78 2.96
N ILE A 66 -0.88 -12.92 3.47
CA ILE A 66 -0.37 -14.23 3.03
C ILE A 66 -0.99 -14.67 1.70
N PRO A 67 -2.34 -14.63 1.52
CA PRO A 67 -2.96 -14.97 0.24
C PRO A 67 -2.47 -14.11 -0.92
N GLY A 68 -2.32 -12.78 -0.70
CA GLY A 68 -1.83 -11.85 -1.71
C GLY A 68 -0.44 -12.24 -2.23
N GLY A 69 0.50 -12.54 -1.34
CA GLY A 69 1.83 -13.00 -1.73
C GLY A 69 1.78 -14.28 -2.57
N ARG A 70 0.93 -15.25 -2.22
CA ARG A 70 0.76 -16.49 -3.02
C ARG A 70 0.17 -16.22 -4.40
N ILE A 71 -0.82 -15.33 -4.50
CA ILE A 71 -1.43 -14.95 -5.77
C ILE A 71 -0.41 -14.24 -6.66
N ALA A 72 0.47 -13.40 -6.10
CA ALA A 72 1.51 -12.73 -6.86
C ALA A 72 2.53 -13.72 -7.48
N VAL A 73 2.86 -14.78 -6.77
CA VAL A 73 3.82 -15.79 -7.23
C VAL A 73 3.24 -16.70 -8.31
N HIS A 74 1.97 -17.13 -8.16
CA HIS A 74 1.35 -18.15 -9.02
C HIS A 74 0.30 -17.60 -9.99
N GLY A 75 -0.07 -16.34 -9.87
CA GLY A 75 -1.10 -15.69 -10.67
C GLY A 75 -0.62 -14.36 -11.28
N SER A 76 -1.55 -13.40 -11.38
CA SER A 76 -1.29 -12.07 -11.93
C SER A 76 -1.32 -11.00 -10.81
N GLY A 77 -0.17 -10.43 -10.49
CA GLY A 77 -0.06 -9.31 -9.58
C GLY A 77 -0.79 -8.07 -10.10
N LYS A 78 -0.73 -7.84 -11.42
CA LYS A 78 -1.47 -6.77 -12.10
C LYS A 78 -2.97 -6.84 -11.81
N ARG A 79 -3.57 -8.01 -12.01
CA ARG A 79 -5.01 -8.22 -11.78
C ARG A 79 -5.36 -8.10 -10.30
N PHE A 80 -4.54 -8.68 -9.44
CA PHE A 80 -4.77 -8.59 -8.00
C PHE A 80 -4.83 -7.14 -7.53
N ILE A 81 -3.83 -6.32 -7.88
CA ILE A 81 -3.79 -4.90 -7.49
C ILE A 81 -4.92 -4.12 -8.16
N ALA A 82 -5.29 -4.43 -9.40
CA ALA A 82 -6.43 -3.78 -10.04
C ALA A 82 -7.75 -4.05 -9.29
N TRP A 83 -8.00 -5.29 -8.85
CA TRP A 83 -9.16 -5.61 -8.01
C TRP A 83 -9.09 -4.96 -6.62
N SER A 84 -7.91 -4.92 -6.02
CA SER A 84 -7.68 -4.19 -4.77
C SER A 84 -8.00 -2.70 -4.93
N LEU A 85 -7.44 -2.03 -5.95
CA LEU A 85 -7.70 -0.62 -6.27
C LEU A 85 -9.20 -0.34 -6.46
N LEU A 86 -9.91 -1.21 -7.19
CA LEU A 86 -11.34 -1.07 -7.38
C LEU A 86 -12.11 -1.23 -6.07
N ALA A 87 -11.78 -2.27 -5.29
CA ALA A 87 -12.48 -2.56 -4.04
C ALA A 87 -12.29 -1.42 -3.04
N TRP A 88 -11.05 -0.96 -2.82
CA TRP A 88 -10.83 0.12 -1.87
C TRP A 88 -11.40 1.45 -2.36
N ALA A 89 -11.37 1.75 -3.67
CA ALA A 89 -12.01 2.95 -4.20
C ALA A 89 -13.51 2.99 -3.89
N ILE A 90 -14.21 1.86 -4.09
CA ILE A 90 -15.63 1.74 -3.76
C ILE A 90 -15.86 1.93 -2.26
N VAL A 91 -15.03 1.30 -1.43
CA VAL A 91 -15.15 1.38 0.03
C VAL A 91 -14.83 2.78 0.55
N SER A 92 -13.81 3.43 -0.01
CA SER A 92 -13.47 4.81 0.33
C SER A 92 -14.62 5.75 -0.03
N ILE A 93 -15.15 5.70 -1.26
CA ILE A 93 -16.32 6.49 -1.66
C ILE A 93 -17.51 6.22 -0.72
N ALA A 94 -17.78 4.94 -0.41
CA ALA A 94 -18.87 4.56 0.50
C ALA A 94 -18.69 5.15 1.91
N THR A 95 -17.44 5.30 2.36
CA THR A 95 -17.12 5.90 3.66
C THR A 95 -17.58 7.38 3.72
N GLY A 96 -17.59 8.10 2.62
CA GLY A 96 -18.14 9.45 2.54
C GLY A 96 -19.65 9.54 2.81
N PHE A 97 -20.38 8.43 2.75
CA PHE A 97 -21.85 8.40 2.94
C PHE A 97 -22.27 7.76 4.26
N VAL A 98 -21.34 7.45 5.17
CA VAL A 98 -21.67 6.85 6.46
C VAL A 98 -22.48 7.82 7.35
N THR A 99 -23.43 7.26 8.06
CA THR A 99 -24.31 7.98 9.00
C THR A 99 -24.23 7.44 10.42
N HIS A 100 -23.59 6.28 10.60
CA HIS A 100 -23.45 5.59 11.90
C HIS A 100 -22.04 5.02 12.09
N GLU A 101 -21.56 5.01 13.33
CA GLU A 101 -20.24 4.51 13.68
C GLU A 101 -20.00 3.05 13.27
N TYR A 102 -21.01 2.18 13.34
CA TYR A 102 -20.88 0.75 12.94
C TYR A 102 -20.66 0.58 11.44
N GLN A 103 -21.24 1.47 10.60
CA GLN A 103 -20.99 1.47 9.16
C GLN A 103 -19.53 1.85 8.90
N LEU A 104 -19.01 2.85 9.62
CA LEU A 104 -17.61 3.22 9.55
C LEU A 104 -16.69 2.04 9.91
N LEU A 105 -16.97 1.33 11.01
CA LEU A 105 -16.17 0.17 11.42
C LEU A 105 -16.18 -0.93 10.36
N ALA A 106 -17.34 -1.24 9.79
CA ALA A 106 -17.46 -2.26 8.73
C ALA A 106 -16.65 -1.84 7.48
N LEU A 107 -16.78 -0.60 7.03
CA LEU A 107 -16.04 -0.10 5.87
C LEU A 107 -14.53 -0.02 6.14
N ARG A 108 -14.10 0.38 7.33
CA ARG A 108 -12.67 0.37 7.71
C ARG A 108 -12.08 -1.04 7.71
N PHE A 109 -12.83 -2.03 8.19
CA PHE A 109 -12.40 -3.44 8.11
C PHE A 109 -12.27 -3.90 6.65
N ILE A 110 -13.30 -3.65 5.81
CA ILE A 110 -13.30 -4.03 4.39
C ILE A 110 -12.19 -3.31 3.63
N LEU A 111 -11.93 -2.03 3.94
CA LEU A 111 -10.81 -1.27 3.39
C LEU A 111 -9.48 -1.96 3.71
N GLY A 112 -9.29 -2.36 4.98
CA GLY A 112 -8.11 -3.11 5.38
C GLY A 112 -7.95 -4.41 4.59
N VAL A 113 -9.02 -5.21 4.44
CA VAL A 113 -9.00 -6.42 3.61
C VAL A 113 -8.59 -6.09 2.17
N SER A 114 -9.17 -5.04 1.59
CA SER A 114 -8.91 -4.63 0.19
C SER A 114 -7.44 -4.27 -0.06
N GLU A 115 -6.78 -3.64 0.91
CA GLU A 115 -5.37 -3.19 0.80
C GLU A 115 -4.35 -4.23 1.26
N GLY A 116 -4.77 -5.19 2.10
CA GLY A 116 -3.86 -6.05 2.86
C GLY A 116 -2.81 -6.81 2.06
N GLY A 117 -3.12 -7.21 0.83
CA GLY A 117 -2.21 -7.95 -0.03
C GLY A 117 -1.31 -7.08 -0.92
N MET A 118 -1.47 -5.76 -0.92
CA MET A 118 -0.82 -4.89 -1.90
C MET A 118 0.71 -4.92 -1.82
N LEU A 119 1.27 -4.70 -0.65
CA LEU A 119 2.72 -4.60 -0.50
C LEU A 119 3.47 -5.88 -0.90
N PRO A 120 3.10 -7.09 -0.41
CA PRO A 120 3.77 -8.31 -0.85
C PRO A 120 3.60 -8.58 -2.35
N VAL A 121 2.47 -8.21 -2.96
CA VAL A 121 2.26 -8.32 -4.41
C VAL A 121 3.18 -7.37 -5.17
N VAL A 122 3.26 -6.11 -4.75
CA VAL A 122 4.15 -5.10 -5.35
C VAL A 122 5.61 -5.55 -5.29
N LEU A 123 6.10 -6.01 -4.12
CA LEU A 123 7.48 -6.47 -3.98
C LEU A 123 7.78 -7.67 -4.90
N THR A 124 6.82 -8.60 -5.04
CA THR A 124 6.93 -9.71 -5.97
C THR A 124 6.96 -9.23 -7.44
N MET A 125 6.10 -8.27 -7.80
CA MET A 125 6.11 -7.68 -9.14
C MET A 125 7.44 -6.99 -9.43
N VAL A 126 7.98 -6.21 -8.49
CA VAL A 126 9.29 -5.57 -8.63
C VAL A 126 10.38 -6.62 -8.88
N SER A 127 10.36 -7.75 -8.15
CA SER A 127 11.31 -8.85 -8.35
C SER A 127 11.19 -9.56 -9.71
N ASN A 128 10.03 -9.44 -10.38
CA ASN A 128 9.85 -9.96 -11.74
C ASN A 128 10.38 -9.01 -12.83
N TRP A 129 10.66 -7.74 -12.48
CA TRP A 129 11.09 -6.71 -13.42
C TRP A 129 12.52 -6.24 -13.24
N PHE A 130 13.11 -6.45 -12.05
CA PHE A 130 14.43 -5.94 -11.73
C PHE A 130 15.37 -7.08 -11.29
N PRO A 131 16.49 -7.29 -12.01
CA PRO A 131 17.52 -8.21 -11.61
C PRO A 131 18.11 -7.88 -10.23
N GLU A 132 18.75 -8.86 -9.58
CA GLU A 132 19.29 -8.76 -8.22
C GLU A 132 20.18 -7.53 -7.99
N LYS A 133 20.96 -7.14 -9.01
CA LYS A 133 21.82 -5.94 -8.98
C LYS A 133 21.04 -4.63 -8.91
N GLU A 134 19.78 -4.61 -9.29
CA GLU A 134 18.94 -3.43 -9.39
C GLU A 134 17.78 -3.43 -8.38
N ILE A 135 17.38 -4.60 -7.87
CA ILE A 135 16.19 -4.77 -7.02
C ILE A 135 16.26 -3.93 -5.75
N GLY A 136 17.44 -3.78 -5.15
CA GLY A 136 17.62 -2.95 -3.95
C GLY A 136 17.24 -1.49 -4.21
N ARG A 137 17.67 -0.94 -5.37
CA ARG A 137 17.32 0.43 -5.76
C ARG A 137 15.85 0.55 -6.15
N ALA A 138 15.29 -0.44 -6.84
CA ALA A 138 13.88 -0.44 -7.21
C ALA A 138 12.99 -0.47 -5.96
N ASN A 139 13.29 -1.33 -4.99
CA ASN A 139 12.58 -1.38 -3.71
C ASN A 139 12.73 -0.08 -2.91
N ALA A 140 13.91 0.56 -2.92
CA ALA A 140 14.10 1.85 -2.27
C ALA A 140 13.17 2.93 -2.84
N PHE A 141 13.02 3.00 -4.17
CA PHE A 141 12.06 3.92 -4.80
C PHE A 141 10.62 3.59 -4.42
N VAL A 142 10.24 2.31 -4.38
CA VAL A 142 8.89 1.94 -3.94
C VAL A 142 8.67 2.35 -2.50
N MET A 143 9.63 2.07 -1.59
CA MET A 143 9.48 2.40 -0.16
C MET A 143 9.40 3.91 0.13
N MET A 144 9.72 4.77 -0.83
CA MET A 144 9.48 6.21 -0.71
C MET A 144 7.98 6.56 -0.60
N PHE A 145 7.08 5.62 -0.84
CA PHE A 145 5.64 5.86 -0.72
C PHE A 145 5.23 6.35 0.67
N ALA A 146 5.83 5.82 1.74
CA ALA A 146 5.44 6.17 3.11
C ALA A 146 5.79 7.62 3.47
N PRO A 147 7.06 8.09 3.33
CA PRO A 147 7.38 9.50 3.58
C PRO A 147 6.67 10.46 2.61
N LEU A 148 6.54 10.10 1.32
CA LEU A 148 5.84 10.95 0.35
C LEU A 148 4.33 11.01 0.65
N GLY A 149 3.71 9.87 0.95
CA GLY A 149 2.31 9.82 1.35
C GLY A 149 2.05 10.61 2.62
N GLY A 150 2.89 10.45 3.66
CA GLY A 150 2.80 11.22 4.90
C GLY A 150 2.92 12.73 4.67
N MET A 151 3.85 13.15 3.81
CA MET A 151 4.02 14.56 3.45
C MET A 151 2.81 15.13 2.68
N LEU A 152 2.17 14.34 1.82
CA LEU A 152 1.04 14.78 0.99
C LEU A 152 -0.29 14.72 1.73
N THR A 153 -0.49 13.75 2.64
CA THR A 153 -1.79 13.55 3.29
C THR A 153 -2.24 14.78 4.08
N ALA A 154 -1.37 15.37 4.89
CA ALA A 154 -1.76 16.50 5.73
C ALA A 154 -2.26 17.71 4.94
N PRO A 155 -1.52 18.28 3.96
CA PRO A 155 -1.98 19.43 3.18
C PRO A 155 -3.19 19.09 2.30
N VAL A 156 -3.26 17.89 1.73
CA VAL A 156 -4.39 17.49 0.87
C VAL A 156 -5.65 17.32 1.72
N SER A 157 -5.57 16.57 2.83
CA SER A 157 -6.73 16.37 3.72
C SER A 157 -7.20 17.68 4.34
N GLY A 158 -6.26 18.52 4.81
CA GLY A 158 -6.59 19.84 5.36
C GLY A 158 -7.28 20.73 4.34
N ALA A 159 -6.78 20.83 3.11
CA ALA A 159 -7.38 21.62 2.05
C ALA A 159 -8.80 21.13 1.68
N ILE A 160 -9.01 19.82 1.59
CA ILE A 160 -10.34 19.26 1.27
C ILE A 160 -11.33 19.53 2.42
N ILE A 161 -10.93 19.24 3.66
CA ILE A 161 -11.80 19.41 4.84
C ILE A 161 -12.17 20.89 5.03
N SER A 162 -11.23 21.82 4.81
CA SER A 162 -11.49 23.25 4.96
C SER A 162 -12.40 23.82 3.86
N ALA A 163 -12.29 23.31 2.63
CA ALA A 163 -13.05 23.79 1.49
C ALA A 163 -14.45 23.16 1.40
N LEU A 164 -14.59 21.93 1.87
CA LEU A 164 -15.82 21.13 1.74
C LEU A 164 -16.23 20.57 3.11
N ASP A 165 -15.96 19.29 3.36
CA ASP A 165 -16.08 18.61 4.64
C ASP A 165 -15.28 17.28 4.65
N TRP A 166 -15.30 16.55 5.78
CA TRP A 166 -14.60 15.27 5.91
C TRP A 166 -15.13 14.16 4.97
N ARG A 167 -16.40 14.22 4.53
CA ARG A 167 -16.99 13.22 3.61
C ARG A 167 -16.32 13.27 2.25
N TRP A 168 -16.08 14.49 1.77
CA TRP A 168 -15.41 14.71 0.49
C TRP A 168 -13.98 14.22 0.47
N LEU A 169 -13.31 14.15 1.62
CA LEU A 169 -11.98 13.56 1.70
C LEU A 169 -11.99 12.12 1.18
N PHE A 170 -12.90 11.30 1.69
CA PHE A 170 -13.04 9.90 1.26
C PHE A 170 -13.53 9.76 -0.17
N ILE A 171 -14.48 10.60 -0.60
CA ILE A 171 -15.02 10.57 -1.96
C ILE A 171 -13.92 10.93 -2.97
N ILE A 172 -13.18 12.00 -2.75
CA ILE A 172 -12.13 12.46 -3.67
C ILE A 172 -10.99 11.46 -3.74
N GLU A 173 -10.52 10.92 -2.61
CA GLU A 173 -9.46 9.92 -2.59
C GLU A 173 -9.90 8.61 -3.27
N GLY A 174 -11.15 8.18 -3.05
CA GLY A 174 -11.70 7.04 -3.76
C GLY A 174 -11.83 7.25 -5.27
N LEU A 175 -12.25 8.44 -5.72
CA LEU A 175 -12.26 8.79 -7.16
C LEU A 175 -10.84 8.83 -7.74
N LEU A 176 -9.87 9.37 -6.99
CA LEU A 176 -8.47 9.37 -7.39
C LEU A 176 -7.94 7.94 -7.54
N SER A 177 -8.35 7.02 -6.66
CA SER A 177 -8.00 5.60 -6.75
C SER A 177 -8.53 4.96 -8.05
N LEU A 178 -9.69 5.36 -8.57
CA LEU A 178 -10.19 4.91 -9.89
C LEU A 178 -9.34 5.46 -11.05
N VAL A 179 -8.85 6.68 -10.93
CA VAL A 179 -7.89 7.23 -11.92
C VAL A 179 -6.60 6.42 -11.88
N VAL A 180 -6.07 6.13 -10.69
CA VAL A 180 -4.87 5.29 -10.53
C VAL A 180 -5.11 3.88 -11.06
N LEU A 181 -6.27 3.28 -10.85
CA LEU A 181 -6.66 1.99 -11.45
C LEU A 181 -6.56 2.03 -12.98
N THR A 182 -7.05 3.09 -13.60
CA THR A 182 -6.97 3.25 -15.05
C THR A 182 -5.53 3.32 -15.53
N VAL A 183 -4.70 4.15 -14.90
CA VAL A 183 -3.25 4.25 -15.18
C VAL A 183 -2.56 2.91 -14.97
N TRP A 184 -2.85 2.23 -13.86
CA TRP A 184 -2.34 0.91 -13.54
C TRP A 184 -2.63 -0.11 -14.64
N TRP A 185 -3.90 -0.19 -15.05
CA TRP A 185 -4.32 -1.15 -16.07
C TRP A 185 -3.64 -0.95 -17.42
N LEU A 186 -3.45 0.31 -17.81
CA LEU A 186 -2.84 0.68 -19.09
C LEU A 186 -1.32 0.56 -19.10
N MET A 187 -0.65 0.82 -17.97
CA MET A 187 0.81 0.90 -17.94
C MET A 187 1.48 -0.41 -17.51
N ILE A 188 0.89 -1.15 -16.56
CA ILE A 188 1.53 -2.29 -15.93
C ILE A 188 1.35 -3.57 -16.75
N SER A 189 2.42 -4.37 -16.81
CA SER A 189 2.44 -5.76 -17.24
C SER A 189 3.04 -6.62 -16.14
N ASP A 190 2.62 -7.88 -16.02
CA ASP A 190 3.12 -8.75 -14.95
C ASP A 190 4.58 -9.16 -15.15
N ARG A 191 5.01 -9.31 -16.41
CA ARG A 191 6.35 -9.80 -16.76
C ARG A 191 6.89 -9.08 -18.00
N PRO A 192 8.23 -9.02 -18.16
CA PRO A 192 8.86 -8.43 -19.34
C PRO A 192 8.42 -9.08 -20.66
N GLU A 193 8.15 -10.39 -20.67
CA GLU A 193 7.72 -11.15 -21.84
C GLU A 193 6.38 -10.66 -22.41
N GLU A 194 5.50 -10.18 -21.55
CA GLU A 194 4.15 -9.71 -21.90
C GLU A 194 4.11 -8.23 -22.29
N ALA A 195 5.20 -7.49 -22.06
CA ALA A 195 5.26 -6.05 -22.20
C ALA A 195 5.57 -5.61 -23.63
N ARG A 196 4.53 -5.37 -24.44
CA ARG A 196 4.67 -4.91 -25.83
C ARG A 196 5.36 -3.55 -25.98
N TRP A 197 5.33 -2.72 -24.92
CA TRP A 197 5.93 -1.40 -24.89
C TRP A 197 7.44 -1.43 -24.59
N LEU A 198 7.99 -2.59 -24.22
CA LEU A 198 9.38 -2.73 -23.84
C LEU A 198 10.25 -2.85 -25.09
N PRO A 199 11.33 -2.01 -25.24
CA PRO A 199 12.30 -2.16 -26.31
C PRO A 199 12.91 -3.56 -26.34
N GLU A 200 13.11 -4.13 -27.54
CA GLU A 200 13.57 -5.51 -27.70
C GLU A 200 14.89 -5.79 -26.96
N ARG A 201 15.85 -4.88 -27.06
CA ARG A 201 17.14 -5.00 -26.34
C ARG A 201 16.98 -5.07 -24.82
N GLU A 202 16.07 -4.25 -24.27
CA GLU A 202 15.79 -4.25 -22.82
C GLU A 202 15.06 -5.53 -22.42
N ARG A 203 14.17 -6.01 -23.27
CA ARG A 203 13.43 -7.27 -23.08
C ARG A 203 14.38 -8.47 -23.02
N GLU A 204 15.25 -8.62 -24.04
CA GLU A 204 16.24 -9.71 -24.10
C GLU A 204 17.16 -9.71 -22.88
N TYR A 205 17.67 -8.54 -22.51
CA TYR A 205 18.49 -8.39 -21.31
C TYR A 205 17.76 -8.88 -20.05
N LEU A 206 16.52 -8.44 -19.84
CA LEU A 206 15.74 -8.80 -18.65
C LEU A 206 15.42 -10.29 -18.62
N ILE A 207 14.96 -10.86 -19.74
CA ILE A 207 14.64 -12.29 -19.82
C ILE A 207 15.89 -13.10 -19.51
N THR A 208 17.02 -12.77 -20.12
CA THR A 208 18.29 -13.50 -19.91
C THR A 208 18.76 -13.38 -18.46
N ALA A 209 18.80 -12.17 -17.90
CA ALA A 209 19.26 -11.94 -16.53
C ALA A 209 18.36 -12.64 -15.49
N LEU A 210 17.05 -12.44 -15.60
CA LEU A 210 16.07 -13.00 -14.65
C LEU A 210 16.00 -14.53 -14.75
N THR A 211 16.16 -15.11 -15.95
CA THR A 211 16.18 -16.57 -16.12
C THR A 211 17.42 -17.15 -15.48
N ALA A 212 18.60 -16.58 -15.75
CA ALA A 212 19.86 -17.02 -15.15
C ALA A 212 19.81 -16.95 -13.60
N GLU A 213 19.25 -15.88 -13.02
CA GLU A 213 19.09 -15.75 -11.56
C GLU A 213 18.11 -16.80 -10.99
N ARG A 214 17.01 -17.08 -11.70
CA ARG A 214 16.04 -18.12 -11.28
C ARG A 214 16.67 -19.53 -11.31
N GLU A 215 17.48 -19.82 -12.30
CA GLU A 215 18.20 -21.10 -12.42
C GLU A 215 19.26 -21.23 -11.32
N ALA A 216 20.04 -20.20 -11.06
CA ALA A 216 21.02 -20.18 -9.97
C ALA A 216 20.34 -20.43 -8.62
N ARG A 217 19.25 -19.74 -8.32
CA ARG A 217 18.50 -19.97 -7.07
C ARG A 217 17.91 -21.38 -6.94
N ARG A 218 17.49 -22.00 -8.05
CA ARG A 218 17.00 -23.39 -8.04
C ARG A 218 18.09 -24.40 -7.75
N SER A 219 19.32 -24.13 -8.16
CA SER A 219 20.46 -25.02 -7.92
C SER A 219 21.03 -24.88 -6.50
N GLU A 220 20.91 -23.68 -5.87
CA GLU A 220 21.52 -23.40 -4.57
C GLU A 220 20.61 -23.74 -3.38
N ALA A 221 19.30 -23.74 -3.54
CA ALA A 221 18.37 -24.00 -2.45
C ALA A 221 17.35 -25.06 -2.83
N PRO A 222 17.41 -26.28 -2.29
CA PRO A 222 16.24 -27.12 -2.21
C PRO A 222 15.19 -26.34 -1.44
N VAL A 223 14.01 -26.15 -2.04
CA VAL A 223 12.86 -25.49 -1.40
C VAL A 223 12.67 -26.17 -0.04
N SER A 224 13.11 -25.50 1.02
CA SER A 224 12.88 -25.98 2.37
C SER A 224 11.37 -25.89 2.61
N ASN A 225 10.70 -27.04 2.58
CA ASN A 225 9.34 -27.18 3.05
C ASN A 225 9.30 -27.13 4.61
N ALA A 226 10.15 -26.28 5.20
CA ALA A 226 10.15 -26.10 6.64
C ALA A 226 8.74 -25.67 7.09
N PRO A 227 8.14 -26.41 8.03
CA PRO A 227 6.82 -26.07 8.51
C PRO A 227 6.84 -24.68 9.16
N VAL A 228 5.80 -23.91 8.98
CA VAL A 228 5.64 -22.56 9.55
C VAL A 228 5.97 -22.51 11.05
N ARG A 229 5.80 -23.63 11.75
CA ARG A 229 6.16 -23.80 13.16
C ARG A 229 7.67 -23.59 13.42
N GLU A 230 8.55 -23.96 12.49
CA GLU A 230 10.01 -23.74 12.65
C GLU A 230 10.39 -22.27 12.57
N VAL A 231 9.67 -21.49 11.77
CA VAL A 231 9.81 -20.05 11.71
C VAL A 231 9.60 -19.41 13.09
N PHE A 232 8.55 -19.83 13.82
CA PHE A 232 8.27 -19.35 15.18
C PHE A 232 9.26 -19.84 16.25
N ARG A 233 10.05 -20.86 15.96
CA ARG A 233 11.12 -21.36 16.86
C ARG A 233 12.44 -20.60 16.70
N ASN A 234 12.60 -19.85 15.64
CA ASN A 234 13.81 -19.07 15.41
C ASN A 234 13.81 -17.82 16.30
N SER A 235 14.63 -17.84 17.37
CA SER A 235 14.74 -16.73 18.34
C SER A 235 15.18 -15.42 17.68
N GLY A 236 16.06 -15.45 16.67
CA GLY A 236 16.49 -14.25 15.94
C GLY A 236 15.33 -13.60 15.19
N LEU A 237 14.55 -14.43 14.49
CA LEU A 237 13.36 -13.96 13.77
C LEU A 237 12.30 -13.39 14.73
N MET A 238 12.05 -14.06 15.86
CA MET A 238 11.09 -13.58 16.86
C MET A 238 11.50 -12.23 17.47
N LYS A 239 12.80 -12.01 17.70
CA LYS A 239 13.29 -10.69 18.14
C LYS A 239 13.04 -9.61 17.11
N LEU A 240 13.25 -9.90 15.82
CA LEU A 240 12.94 -8.96 14.73
C LEU A 240 11.45 -8.67 14.63
N VAL A 241 10.59 -9.68 14.78
CA VAL A 241 9.13 -9.51 14.81
C VAL A 241 8.71 -8.61 15.96
N LEU A 242 9.22 -8.86 17.17
CA LEU A 242 8.92 -8.01 18.34
C LEU A 242 9.42 -6.58 18.17
N LEU A 243 10.65 -6.40 17.66
CA LEU A 243 11.19 -5.07 17.38
C LEU A 243 10.30 -4.31 16.40
N ASN A 244 9.92 -4.96 15.30
CA ASN A 244 9.04 -4.36 14.30
C ASN A 244 7.64 -4.07 14.87
N PHE A 245 7.10 -4.95 15.72
CA PHE A 245 5.82 -4.73 16.38
C PHE A 245 5.82 -3.45 17.23
N PHE A 246 6.83 -3.27 18.10
CA PHE A 246 6.91 -2.07 18.94
C PHE A 246 7.18 -0.81 18.11
N TYR A 247 8.04 -0.90 17.10
CA TYR A 247 8.30 0.20 16.17
C TYR A 247 7.01 0.64 15.47
N GLN A 248 6.30 -0.29 14.85
CA GLN A 248 5.05 0.01 14.12
C GLN A 248 3.94 0.51 15.05
N THR A 249 3.85 -0.01 16.29
CA THR A 249 2.89 0.47 17.28
C THR A 249 3.12 1.93 17.62
N GLY A 250 4.38 2.34 17.80
CA GLY A 250 4.74 3.73 18.07
C GLY A 250 4.49 4.62 16.85
N ASP A 251 4.92 4.19 15.67
CA ASP A 251 4.78 4.95 14.43
C ASP A 251 3.31 5.20 14.05
N TYR A 252 2.48 4.15 14.03
CA TYR A 252 1.05 4.32 13.75
C TYR A 252 0.29 5.03 14.89
N GLY A 253 0.67 4.79 16.15
CA GLY A 253 0.10 5.52 17.28
C GLY A 253 0.32 7.03 17.13
N TYR A 254 1.53 7.44 16.81
CA TYR A 254 1.86 8.84 16.54
C TYR A 254 1.11 9.36 15.30
N THR A 255 1.21 8.68 14.17
CA THR A 255 0.64 9.14 12.90
C THR A 255 -0.89 9.30 12.96
N LEU A 256 -1.59 8.37 13.60
CA LEU A 256 -3.06 8.40 13.67
C LEU A 256 -3.60 9.42 14.69
N TRP A 257 -2.87 9.67 15.77
CA TRP A 257 -3.36 10.56 16.83
C TRP A 257 -2.79 11.97 16.78
N LEU A 258 -1.71 12.20 16.05
CA LEU A 258 -1.05 13.52 15.98
C LEU A 258 -2.01 14.65 15.58
N PRO A 259 -2.86 14.53 14.54
CA PRO A 259 -3.80 15.60 14.17
C PRO A 259 -4.76 15.96 15.33
N THR A 260 -5.32 14.95 16.00
CA THR A 260 -6.21 15.15 17.16
C THR A 260 -5.48 15.81 18.35
N ILE A 261 -4.26 15.37 18.62
CA ILE A 261 -3.43 15.96 19.69
C ILE A 261 -3.14 17.44 19.39
N LEU A 262 -2.73 17.76 18.16
CA LEU A 262 -2.45 19.13 17.75
C LEU A 262 -3.68 20.02 17.84
N LYS A 263 -4.84 19.54 17.36
CA LYS A 263 -6.12 20.28 17.49
C LYS A 263 -6.43 20.59 18.95
N ASN A 264 -6.31 19.61 19.84
CA ASN A 264 -6.63 19.79 21.25
C ASN A 264 -5.66 20.73 21.97
N LEU A 265 -4.39 20.75 21.58
CA LEU A 265 -3.36 21.62 22.19
C LEU A 265 -3.43 23.07 21.66
N THR A 266 -3.68 23.24 20.40
CA THR A 266 -3.62 24.59 19.76
C THR A 266 -4.96 25.28 19.69
N GLY A 267 -6.08 24.54 19.84
CA GLY A 267 -7.44 25.04 19.57
C GLY A 267 -7.68 25.43 18.11
N ALA A 268 -6.71 25.14 17.22
CA ALA A 268 -6.80 25.47 15.81
C ALA A 268 -7.86 24.60 15.10
N ASN A 269 -8.61 25.19 14.19
CA ASN A 269 -9.37 24.41 13.23
C ASN A 269 -8.41 23.64 12.32
N MET A 270 -8.84 22.45 11.88
CA MET A 270 -8.04 21.59 10.97
C MET A 270 -7.96 22.16 9.54
N ALA A 271 -8.36 23.42 9.37
CA ALA A 271 -8.28 24.19 8.14
C ALA A 271 -6.98 25.00 8.07
#